data_ba1f2fc932ee16f7b1d7c473cf257a8b
#
_entry.id   ba1f2fc932ee16f7b1d7c473cf257a8b
#
_cell.length_a   1.000
_cell.length_b   1.000
_cell.length_c   1.000
_cell.angle_alpha   90.00
_cell.angle_beta   90.00
_cell.angle_gamma   90.00
#
_symmetry.space_group_name_H-M   'P 1'
#
loop_
_entity.id
_entity.type
_entity.pdbx_description
1 polymer ?
#
loop_
_entity_poly.entity_id
_entity_poly.type
_entity_poly.pdbx_seq_one_letter_code
_entity_poly.pdbx_strand_id
1 'polypeptide(L)'
;MVKSFEIKGKSCTTKEAAQRLAVTTRTIQLWAEAGVLSAWKTPGGHRRFNVSDIDALQNKLLGGEDKDRRKLKLLVIEDEPDLLTLYRFNIEGWTLPVELQTASDSYEGLLKIGAWQPDMIVTDLQMPNMDGFYMLDMLHKQADLKNTEIIVVSALSKEDVKEKGGVPEGIKVYQKPIPFNRVEQHAKACLEKL
;
A
#
# COMPACT_ATOMS: atom_id res chain seq x y z
N MET A 1 24.61 2.54 -30.83
CA MET A 1 24.80 1.80 -29.55
C MET A 1 23.60 0.90 -29.33
N VAL A 2 23.73 -0.38 -29.59
CA VAL A 2 22.65 -1.38 -29.42
C VAL A 2 22.61 -1.70 -27.93
N LYS A 3 21.50 -1.33 -27.23
CA LYS A 3 21.28 -1.76 -25.86
C LYS A 3 21.13 -3.29 -25.86
N SER A 4 22.08 -3.98 -25.26
CA SER A 4 21.99 -5.41 -24.98
C SER A 4 20.86 -5.62 -23.98
N PHE A 5 19.75 -6.20 -24.44
CA PHE A 5 18.68 -6.65 -23.55
C PHE A 5 19.11 -7.93 -22.86
N GLU A 6 19.29 -7.88 -21.55
CA GLU A 6 19.45 -9.10 -20.75
C GLU A 6 18.15 -9.90 -20.81
N ILE A 7 18.22 -11.10 -21.39
CA ILE A 7 17.12 -12.06 -21.41
C ILE A 7 17.05 -12.68 -20.02
N LYS A 8 16.29 -12.09 -19.11
CA LYS A 8 15.98 -12.67 -17.80
C LYS A 8 14.67 -13.47 -17.90
N GLY A 9 14.74 -14.80 -18.06
CA GLY A 9 13.59 -15.68 -17.94
C GLY A 9 13.09 -16.33 -19.24
N LYS A 10 11.91 -16.98 -19.14
CA LYS A 10 11.22 -17.61 -20.29
C LYS A 10 10.66 -16.56 -21.23
N SER A 11 10.85 -16.76 -22.53
CA SER A 11 10.28 -15.87 -23.55
C SER A 11 9.15 -16.55 -24.32
N CYS A 12 8.24 -15.76 -24.87
CA CYS A 12 7.13 -16.21 -25.71
C CYS A 12 7.07 -15.44 -27.03
N THR A 13 6.37 -16.03 -28.01
CA THR A 13 6.10 -15.44 -29.32
C THR A 13 4.92 -14.47 -29.24
N THR A 14 4.73 -13.65 -30.30
CA THR A 14 3.54 -12.78 -30.43
C THR A 14 2.23 -13.57 -30.34
N LYS A 15 2.18 -14.79 -30.91
CA LYS A 15 0.99 -15.64 -30.88
C LYS A 15 0.70 -16.17 -29.47
N GLU A 16 1.73 -16.62 -28.74
CA GLU A 16 1.61 -17.10 -27.36
C GLU A 16 1.23 -15.95 -26.41
N ALA A 17 1.81 -14.76 -26.60
CA ALA A 17 1.41 -13.56 -25.84
C ALA A 17 -0.05 -13.19 -26.09
N ALA A 18 -0.51 -13.24 -27.35
CA ALA A 18 -1.89 -12.97 -27.72
C ALA A 18 -2.88 -13.96 -27.08
N GLN A 19 -2.54 -15.25 -27.05
CA GLN A 19 -3.34 -16.28 -26.39
C GLN A 19 -3.44 -16.08 -24.88
N ARG A 20 -2.30 -15.76 -24.22
CA ARG A 20 -2.26 -15.53 -22.77
C ARG A 20 -3.10 -14.32 -22.34
N LEU A 21 -3.05 -13.24 -23.12
CA LEU A 21 -3.77 -11.99 -22.83
C LEU A 21 -5.21 -11.97 -23.39
N ALA A 22 -5.65 -13.07 -24.05
CA ALA A 22 -6.96 -13.17 -24.72
C ALA A 22 -7.23 -12.01 -25.70
N VAL A 23 -6.20 -11.58 -26.45
CA VAL A 23 -6.27 -10.51 -27.45
C VAL A 23 -5.77 -10.99 -28.81
N THR A 24 -5.88 -10.14 -29.84
CA THR A 24 -5.34 -10.45 -31.17
C THR A 24 -3.83 -10.25 -31.24
N THR A 25 -3.16 -10.95 -32.18
CA THR A 25 -1.74 -10.71 -32.43
C THR A 25 -1.47 -9.27 -32.90
N ARG A 26 -2.44 -8.62 -33.53
CA ARG A 26 -2.38 -7.22 -33.94
C ARG A 26 -2.33 -6.29 -32.72
N THR A 27 -3.12 -6.58 -31.70
CA THR A 27 -3.12 -5.83 -30.43
C THR A 27 -1.75 -5.90 -29.76
N ILE A 28 -1.14 -7.11 -29.69
CA ILE A 28 0.21 -7.29 -29.12
C ILE A 28 1.26 -6.47 -29.89
N GLN A 29 1.14 -6.42 -31.22
CA GLN A 29 2.05 -5.62 -32.03
C GLN A 29 1.93 -4.12 -31.74
N LEU A 30 0.70 -3.60 -31.66
CA LEU A 30 0.43 -2.21 -31.30
C LEU A 30 0.96 -1.86 -29.91
N TRP A 31 0.77 -2.74 -28.93
CA TRP A 31 1.29 -2.52 -27.57
C TRP A 31 2.82 -2.54 -27.51
N ALA A 32 3.47 -3.36 -28.31
CA ALA A 32 4.92 -3.33 -28.45
C ALA A 32 5.42 -2.06 -29.15
N GLU A 33 4.71 -1.56 -30.14
CA GLU A 33 5.03 -0.32 -30.87
C GLU A 33 4.80 0.93 -29.99
N ALA A 34 3.75 0.90 -29.16
CA ALA A 34 3.43 1.94 -28.19
C ALA A 34 4.29 1.89 -26.90
N GLY A 35 5.18 0.88 -26.74
CA GLY A 35 6.03 0.75 -25.56
C GLY A 35 5.31 0.20 -24.33
N VAL A 36 4.06 -0.26 -24.45
CA VAL A 36 3.29 -0.90 -23.37
C VAL A 36 3.87 -2.27 -23.01
N LEU A 37 4.40 -2.99 -24.01
CA LEU A 37 5.09 -4.26 -23.86
C LEU A 37 6.52 -4.16 -24.39
N SER A 38 7.49 -4.56 -23.56
CA SER A 38 8.88 -4.67 -23.98
C SER A 38 9.05 -5.87 -24.93
N ALA A 39 9.57 -5.63 -26.12
CA ALA A 39 9.80 -6.67 -27.11
C ALA A 39 11.20 -6.56 -27.73
N TRP A 40 11.80 -7.70 -28.07
CA TRP A 40 13.00 -7.74 -28.88
C TRP A 40 12.79 -8.62 -30.13
N LYS A 41 13.68 -8.50 -31.09
CA LYS A 41 13.66 -9.33 -32.30
C LYS A 41 14.78 -10.35 -32.26
N THR A 42 14.48 -11.58 -32.64
CA THR A 42 15.50 -12.59 -32.91
C THR A 42 16.28 -12.24 -34.19
N PRO A 43 17.45 -12.85 -34.47
CA PRO A 43 18.17 -12.66 -35.71
C PRO A 43 17.33 -12.93 -36.97
N GLY A 44 16.32 -13.82 -36.87
CA GLY A 44 15.34 -14.07 -37.93
C GLY A 44 14.18 -13.07 -37.98
N GLY A 45 14.23 -11.94 -37.27
CA GLY A 45 13.25 -10.86 -37.31
C GLY A 45 11.98 -11.10 -36.53
N HIS A 46 11.82 -12.24 -35.83
CA HIS A 46 10.63 -12.56 -35.05
C HIS A 46 10.64 -11.84 -33.70
N ARG A 47 9.51 -11.17 -33.35
CA ARG A 47 9.34 -10.54 -32.04
C ARG A 47 9.22 -11.59 -30.93
N ARG A 48 9.84 -11.30 -29.79
CA ARG A 48 9.79 -12.06 -28.53
C ARG A 48 9.46 -11.14 -27.37
N PHE A 49 8.82 -11.70 -26.34
CA PHE A 49 8.39 -11.01 -25.14
C PHE A 49 8.83 -11.82 -23.93
N ASN A 50 9.15 -11.16 -22.83
CA ASN A 50 9.31 -11.85 -21.53
C ASN A 50 7.96 -12.36 -21.05
N VAL A 51 7.91 -13.59 -20.60
CA VAL A 51 6.68 -14.17 -20.03
C VAL A 51 6.25 -13.39 -18.80
N SER A 52 7.19 -12.95 -17.96
CA SER A 52 6.92 -12.11 -16.79
C SER A 52 6.20 -10.80 -17.13
N ASP A 53 6.57 -10.14 -18.23
CA ASP A 53 5.93 -8.88 -18.64
C ASP A 53 4.49 -9.12 -19.15
N ILE A 54 4.28 -10.26 -19.81
CA ILE A 54 2.95 -10.70 -20.26
C ILE A 54 2.07 -11.01 -19.07
N ASP A 55 2.57 -11.77 -18.09
CA ASP A 55 1.82 -12.17 -16.90
C ASP A 55 1.49 -10.92 -16.04
N ALA A 56 2.41 -9.98 -15.89
CA ALA A 56 2.18 -8.71 -15.21
C ALA A 56 1.09 -7.87 -15.91
N LEU A 57 1.11 -7.81 -17.26
CA LEU A 57 0.09 -7.09 -18.00
C LEU A 57 -1.28 -7.82 -17.95
N GLN A 58 -1.29 -9.14 -17.97
CA GLN A 58 -2.50 -9.95 -17.80
C GLN A 58 -3.17 -9.65 -16.45
N ASN A 59 -2.40 -9.66 -15.37
CA ASN A 59 -2.88 -9.32 -14.05
C ASN A 59 -3.47 -7.91 -14.00
N LYS A 60 -2.83 -6.95 -14.67
CA LYS A 60 -3.32 -5.57 -14.76
C LYS A 60 -4.61 -5.43 -15.58
N LEU A 61 -4.74 -6.17 -16.69
CA LEU A 61 -5.91 -6.12 -17.59
C LEU A 61 -7.15 -6.86 -17.04
N LEU A 62 -6.91 -7.95 -16.32
CA LEU A 62 -8.01 -8.74 -15.73
C LEU A 62 -8.60 -8.08 -14.47
N GLY A 63 -8.16 -6.88 -14.11
CA GLY A 63 -8.51 -6.28 -12.82
C GLY A 63 -8.06 -7.18 -11.67
N GLY A 64 -7.05 -8.03 -11.96
CA GLY A 64 -6.49 -8.95 -11.01
C GLY A 64 -5.83 -8.13 -9.91
N GLU A 65 -6.59 -7.85 -8.87
CA GLU A 65 -5.99 -7.85 -7.56
C GLU A 65 -5.15 -9.12 -7.52
N ASP A 66 -3.87 -8.96 -7.29
CA ASP A 66 -2.94 -10.06 -7.01
C ASP A 66 -3.52 -10.80 -5.79
N LYS A 67 -4.39 -11.81 -6.05
CA LYS A 67 -5.09 -12.56 -4.99
C LYS A 67 -4.11 -13.30 -4.07
N ASP A 68 -2.84 -13.30 -4.44
CA ASP A 68 -1.75 -13.93 -3.69
C ASP A 68 -0.86 -12.89 -2.96
N ARG A 69 -1.05 -11.58 -3.20
CA ARG A 69 -0.39 -10.55 -2.40
C ARG A 69 -1.22 -10.28 -1.15
N ARG A 70 -0.65 -10.55 0.00
CA ARG A 70 -1.20 -10.14 1.30
C ARG A 70 -1.53 -8.65 1.23
N LYS A 71 -2.79 -8.29 1.50
CA LYS A 71 -3.22 -6.90 1.62
C LYS A 71 -2.69 -6.31 2.91
N LEU A 72 -2.23 -5.07 2.87
CA LEU A 72 -1.89 -4.32 4.08
C LEU A 72 -3.16 -4.05 4.89
N LYS A 73 -3.21 -4.55 6.10
CA LYS A 73 -4.27 -4.26 7.06
C LYS A 73 -4.00 -2.90 7.70
N LEU A 74 -4.72 -1.88 7.25
CA LEU A 74 -4.60 -0.51 7.73
C LEU A 74 -5.80 -0.14 8.60
N LEU A 75 -5.54 0.21 9.87
CA LEU A 75 -6.55 0.73 10.79
C LEU A 75 -6.36 2.24 10.96
N VAL A 76 -7.43 3.00 10.76
CA VAL A 76 -7.48 4.44 11.06
C VAL A 76 -8.40 4.66 12.25
N ILE A 77 -7.91 5.35 13.29
CA ILE A 77 -8.64 5.70 14.52
C ILE A 77 -8.75 7.21 14.59
N GLU A 78 -9.96 7.73 14.40
CA GLU A 78 -10.25 9.17 14.31
C GLU A 78 -11.70 9.41 14.72
N ASP A 79 -11.97 10.36 15.58
CA ASP A 79 -13.32 10.62 16.10
C ASP A 79 -14.15 11.56 15.21
N GLU A 80 -13.50 12.32 14.31
CA GLU A 80 -14.20 13.18 13.36
C GLU A 80 -14.68 12.40 12.12
N PRO A 81 -16.01 12.23 11.91
CA PRO A 81 -16.55 11.45 10.78
C PRO A 81 -16.11 11.97 9.41
N ASP A 82 -15.95 13.30 9.27
CA ASP A 82 -15.52 13.93 8.02
C ASP A 82 -14.06 13.54 7.70
N LEU A 83 -13.19 13.49 8.70
CA LEU A 83 -11.81 13.05 8.53
C LEU A 83 -11.74 11.55 8.22
N LEU A 84 -12.57 10.71 8.85
CA LEU A 84 -12.68 9.29 8.47
C LEU A 84 -13.10 9.12 7.01
N THR A 85 -14.06 9.91 6.56
CA THR A 85 -14.50 9.93 5.15
C THR A 85 -13.36 10.34 4.22
N LEU A 86 -12.58 11.35 4.61
CA LEU A 86 -11.43 11.84 3.86
C LEU A 86 -10.31 10.77 3.79
N TYR A 87 -10.05 10.05 4.88
CA TYR A 87 -9.12 8.90 4.89
C TYR A 87 -9.57 7.82 3.92
N ARG A 88 -10.85 7.39 3.97
CA ARG A 88 -11.41 6.37 3.06
C ARG A 88 -11.20 6.79 1.60
N PHE A 89 -11.64 8.00 1.24
CA PHE A 89 -11.54 8.49 -0.12
C PHE A 89 -10.10 8.52 -0.65
N ASN A 90 -9.15 9.00 0.17
CA ASN A 90 -7.75 9.06 -0.25
C ASN A 90 -7.12 7.67 -0.37
N ILE A 91 -7.37 6.77 0.60
CA ILE A 91 -6.78 5.43 0.63
C ILE A 91 -7.35 4.56 -0.51
N GLU A 92 -8.65 4.68 -0.84
CA GLU A 92 -9.27 4.02 -1.99
C GLU A 92 -8.65 4.45 -3.32
N GLY A 93 -8.11 5.67 -3.40
CA GLY A 93 -7.39 6.18 -4.57
C GLY A 93 -5.96 5.63 -4.73
N TRP A 94 -5.43 4.91 -3.74
CA TRP A 94 -4.08 4.35 -3.83
C TRP A 94 -4.03 3.14 -4.76
N THR A 95 -2.89 2.93 -5.40
CA THR A 95 -2.63 1.72 -6.20
C THR A 95 -2.12 0.54 -5.35
N LEU A 96 -2.14 0.68 -4.03
CA LEU A 96 -1.64 -0.30 -3.08
C LEU A 96 -2.75 -1.31 -2.70
N PRO A 97 -2.42 -2.59 -2.49
CA PRO A 97 -3.37 -3.58 -1.99
C PRO A 97 -3.60 -3.35 -0.48
N VAL A 98 -4.54 -2.50 -0.13
CA VAL A 98 -4.89 -2.15 1.25
C VAL A 98 -6.26 -2.72 1.61
N GLU A 99 -6.36 -3.28 2.81
CA GLU A 99 -7.61 -3.56 3.49
C GLU A 99 -7.76 -2.55 4.61
N LEU A 100 -8.72 -1.62 4.47
CA LEU A 100 -8.92 -0.52 5.40
C LEU A 100 -10.04 -0.85 6.39
N GLN A 101 -9.74 -0.69 7.67
CA GLN A 101 -10.75 -0.54 8.72
C GLN A 101 -10.60 0.83 9.37
N THR A 102 -11.70 1.32 9.95
CA THR A 102 -11.72 2.59 10.68
C THR A 102 -12.38 2.38 12.02
N ALA A 103 -11.97 3.14 13.02
CA ALA A 103 -12.60 3.21 14.33
C ALA A 103 -12.90 4.68 14.66
N SER A 104 -14.04 4.94 15.29
CA SER A 104 -14.52 6.28 15.63
C SER A 104 -14.09 6.72 17.03
N ASP A 105 -13.46 5.85 17.80
CA ASP A 105 -12.89 6.16 19.11
C ASP A 105 -11.79 5.16 19.49
N SER A 106 -11.09 5.45 20.57
CA SER A 106 -9.99 4.63 21.08
C SER A 106 -10.43 3.23 21.54
N TYR A 107 -11.64 3.06 22.08
CA TYR A 107 -12.13 1.75 22.52
C TYR A 107 -12.41 0.84 21.34
N GLU A 108 -13.12 1.34 20.32
CA GLU A 108 -13.35 0.62 19.08
C GLU A 108 -12.01 0.27 18.41
N GLY A 109 -11.05 1.23 18.43
CA GLY A 109 -9.71 1.01 17.94
C GLY A 109 -9.01 -0.16 18.61
N LEU A 110 -8.98 -0.18 19.94
CA LEU A 110 -8.35 -1.27 20.73
C LEU A 110 -9.00 -2.63 20.46
N LEU A 111 -10.34 -2.69 20.37
CA LEU A 111 -11.04 -3.93 20.04
C LEU A 111 -10.64 -4.46 18.67
N LYS A 112 -10.57 -3.58 17.66
CA LYS A 112 -10.15 -3.94 16.30
C LYS A 112 -8.68 -4.35 16.24
N ILE A 113 -7.79 -3.68 16.96
CA ILE A 113 -6.38 -4.06 17.07
C ILE A 113 -6.24 -5.51 17.56
N GLY A 114 -6.92 -5.85 18.67
CA GLY A 114 -6.85 -7.20 19.24
C GLY A 114 -7.44 -8.28 18.34
N ALA A 115 -8.59 -8.00 17.71
CA ALA A 115 -9.29 -8.99 16.87
C ALA A 115 -8.71 -9.14 15.47
N TRP A 116 -8.22 -8.07 14.87
CA TRP A 116 -7.85 -8.03 13.46
C TRP A 116 -6.35 -7.99 13.19
N GLN A 117 -5.56 -7.57 14.19
CA GLN A 117 -4.09 -7.46 14.12
C GLN A 117 -3.64 -6.68 12.88
N PRO A 118 -3.82 -5.35 12.86
CA PRO A 118 -3.42 -4.51 11.74
C PRO A 118 -1.91 -4.47 11.56
N ASP A 119 -1.46 -4.37 10.31
CA ASP A 119 -0.04 -4.17 9.98
C ASP A 119 0.38 -2.71 10.17
N MET A 120 -0.58 -1.79 10.01
CA MET A 120 -0.35 -0.35 10.19
C MET A 120 -1.55 0.30 10.90
N ILE A 121 -1.25 1.22 11.81
CA ILE A 121 -2.24 2.03 12.55
C ILE A 121 -1.95 3.50 12.30
N VAL A 122 -3.00 4.25 11.96
CA VAL A 122 -3.00 5.72 11.96
C VAL A 122 -3.97 6.17 13.06
N THR A 123 -3.53 7.00 14.00
CA THR A 123 -4.39 7.44 15.12
C THR A 123 -4.21 8.91 15.42
N ASP A 124 -5.29 9.58 15.86
CA ASP A 124 -5.17 10.86 16.56
C ASP A 124 -4.81 10.63 18.04
N LEU A 125 -4.29 11.66 18.67
CA LEU A 125 -4.05 11.74 20.12
C LEU A 125 -5.22 12.40 20.87
N GLN A 126 -5.97 13.25 20.18
CA GLN A 126 -7.03 14.08 20.78
C GLN A 126 -8.40 13.49 20.42
N MET A 127 -8.78 12.44 21.12
CA MET A 127 -10.11 11.83 20.99
C MET A 127 -10.84 11.83 22.33
N PRO A 128 -12.19 11.91 22.33
CA PRO A 128 -12.98 11.78 23.54
C PRO A 128 -12.78 10.41 24.22
N ASN A 129 -13.02 10.36 25.52
CA ASN A 129 -13.12 9.17 26.36
C ASN A 129 -11.83 8.44 26.73
N MET A 130 -10.77 8.50 25.94
CA MET A 130 -9.47 7.90 26.27
C MET A 130 -8.35 8.81 25.81
N ASP A 131 -7.38 9.03 26.67
CA ASP A 131 -6.15 9.73 26.31
C ASP A 131 -5.34 8.90 25.30
N GLY A 132 -5.14 9.47 24.11
CA GLY A 132 -4.38 8.82 23.04
C GLY A 132 -2.94 8.49 23.42
N PHE A 133 -2.32 9.26 24.31
CA PHE A 133 -0.98 8.96 24.85
C PHE A 133 -0.98 7.67 25.66
N TYR A 134 -2.00 7.50 26.52
CA TYR A 134 -2.17 6.28 27.29
C TYR A 134 -2.42 5.07 26.38
N MET A 135 -3.25 5.22 25.36
CA MET A 135 -3.47 4.18 24.35
C MET A 135 -2.16 3.78 23.66
N LEU A 136 -1.36 4.75 23.22
CA LEU A 136 -0.06 4.46 22.57
C LEU A 136 0.91 3.75 23.51
N ASP A 137 0.96 4.14 24.78
CA ASP A 137 1.81 3.48 25.78
C ASP A 137 1.39 2.02 26.01
N MET A 138 0.08 1.75 26.06
CA MET A 138 -0.46 0.39 26.13
C MET A 138 -0.09 -0.43 24.89
N LEU A 139 -0.26 0.11 23.68
CA LEU A 139 0.05 -0.58 22.42
C LEU A 139 1.55 -0.88 22.31
N HIS A 140 2.40 0.07 22.68
CA HIS A 140 3.86 -0.09 22.62
C HIS A 140 4.38 -1.22 23.52
N LYS A 141 3.69 -1.48 24.64
CA LYS A 141 4.06 -2.55 25.60
C LYS A 141 3.60 -3.95 25.14
N GLN A 142 2.75 -4.06 24.12
CA GLN A 142 2.24 -5.35 23.64
C GLN A 142 3.24 -6.02 22.70
N ALA A 143 3.64 -7.25 23.03
CA ALA A 143 4.62 -8.00 22.24
C ALA A 143 4.13 -8.32 20.82
N ASP A 144 2.82 -8.51 20.64
CA ASP A 144 2.19 -8.88 19.38
C ASP A 144 2.16 -7.72 18.37
N LEU A 145 2.37 -6.48 18.83
CA LEU A 145 2.37 -5.28 17.99
C LEU A 145 3.77 -4.77 17.63
N LYS A 146 4.83 -5.53 17.95
CA LYS A 146 6.22 -5.13 17.64
C LYS A 146 6.49 -4.89 16.16
N ASN A 147 5.72 -5.55 15.28
CA ASN A 147 5.85 -5.40 13.83
C ASN A 147 4.79 -4.46 13.23
N THR A 148 3.87 -3.93 14.04
CA THR A 148 2.84 -2.99 13.59
C THR A 148 3.45 -1.59 13.48
N GLU A 149 3.36 -0.98 12.31
CA GLU A 149 3.75 0.42 12.12
C GLU A 149 2.66 1.32 12.72
N ILE A 150 3.03 2.17 13.69
CA ILE A 150 2.10 3.11 14.32
C ILE A 150 2.53 4.52 13.95
N ILE A 151 1.62 5.30 13.37
CA ILE A 151 1.80 6.72 13.12
C ILE A 151 0.68 7.52 13.76
N VAL A 152 1.03 8.69 14.23
CA VAL A 152 0.12 9.67 14.83
C VAL A 152 -0.11 10.82 13.86
N VAL A 153 -1.36 11.23 13.70
CA VAL A 153 -1.75 12.43 12.97
C VAL A 153 -2.65 13.26 13.87
N SER A 154 -2.16 14.35 14.43
CA SER A 154 -2.88 15.13 15.46
C SER A 154 -2.84 16.64 15.18
N ALA A 155 -3.77 17.37 15.76
CA ALA A 155 -3.74 18.84 15.76
C ALA A 155 -2.66 19.41 16.68
N LEU A 156 -2.14 18.62 17.62
CA LEU A 156 -1.08 19.02 18.53
C LEU A 156 0.22 19.34 17.78
N SER A 157 0.90 20.40 18.20
CA SER A 157 2.28 20.69 17.76
C SER A 157 3.25 19.66 18.35
N LYS A 158 4.46 19.58 17.79
CA LYS A 158 5.51 18.70 18.33
C LYS A 158 5.89 19.08 19.76
N GLU A 159 5.83 20.37 20.05
CA GLU A 159 6.11 20.94 21.37
C GLU A 159 5.05 20.50 22.36
N ASP A 160 3.75 20.61 22.02
CA ASP A 160 2.65 20.16 22.87
C ASP A 160 2.72 18.66 23.15
N VAL A 161 3.03 17.85 22.12
CA VAL A 161 3.21 16.41 22.28
C VAL A 161 4.32 16.10 23.27
N LYS A 162 5.45 16.82 23.19
CA LYS A 162 6.60 16.63 24.07
C LYS A 162 6.27 17.06 25.52
N GLU A 163 5.56 18.17 25.71
CA GLU A 163 5.13 18.67 27.03
C GLU A 163 4.16 17.69 27.72
N LYS A 164 3.35 16.98 26.96
CA LYS A 164 2.43 15.92 27.46
C LYS A 164 3.11 14.56 27.73
N GLY A 165 4.44 14.50 27.69
CA GLY A 165 5.20 13.28 27.97
C GLY A 165 5.74 12.58 26.72
N GLY A 166 5.42 13.07 25.52
CA GLY A 166 5.88 12.50 24.25
C GLY A 166 5.13 11.23 23.84
N VAL A 167 5.57 10.62 22.77
CA VAL A 167 5.10 9.30 22.30
C VAL A 167 6.24 8.29 22.43
N PRO A 168 5.94 6.98 22.52
CA PRO A 168 6.98 5.94 22.55
C PRO A 168 7.94 6.01 21.39
N GLU A 169 9.18 5.53 21.61
CA GLU A 169 10.23 5.53 20.59
C GLU A 169 9.79 4.74 19.34
N GLY A 170 10.14 5.28 18.17
CA GLY A 170 9.78 4.67 16.88
C GLY A 170 8.47 5.18 16.29
N ILE A 171 7.54 5.71 17.08
CA ILE A 171 6.27 6.26 16.59
C ILE A 171 6.51 7.62 15.93
N LYS A 172 6.01 7.77 14.70
CA LYS A 172 6.09 9.04 13.95
C LYS A 172 4.86 9.89 14.23
N VAL A 173 5.09 11.17 14.51
CA VAL A 173 4.03 12.15 14.75
C VAL A 173 4.00 13.14 13.60
N TYR A 174 2.83 13.33 13.03
CA TYR A 174 2.53 14.32 12.00
C TYR A 174 1.45 15.27 12.50
N GLN A 175 1.63 16.55 12.21
CA GLN A 175 0.62 17.55 12.52
C GLN A 175 -0.44 17.59 11.41
N LYS A 176 -1.72 17.75 11.79
CA LYS A 176 -2.81 18.06 10.85
C LYS A 176 -2.53 19.41 10.15
N PRO A 177 -2.81 19.59 8.85
CA PRO A 177 -3.68 18.74 8.02
C PRO A 177 -3.00 17.41 7.64
N ILE A 178 -3.83 16.36 7.44
CA ILE A 178 -3.39 14.99 7.21
C ILE A 178 -2.39 14.92 6.05
N PRO A 179 -1.15 14.48 6.28
CA PRO A 179 -0.15 14.38 5.22
C PRO A 179 -0.27 13.06 4.45
N PHE A 180 -1.32 12.90 3.64
CA PHE A 180 -1.65 11.65 2.94
C PHE A 180 -0.48 11.04 2.17
N ASN A 181 0.39 11.86 1.57
CA ASN A 181 1.60 11.39 0.89
C ASN A 181 2.57 10.68 1.85
N ARG A 182 2.66 11.11 3.11
CA ARG A 182 3.47 10.43 4.14
C ARG A 182 2.81 9.16 4.60
N VAL A 183 1.48 9.18 4.82
CA VAL A 183 0.71 7.97 5.18
C VAL A 183 0.88 6.90 4.11
N GLU A 184 0.78 7.26 2.82
CA GLU A 184 1.00 6.33 1.70
C GLU A 184 2.45 5.79 1.66
N GLN A 185 3.47 6.62 1.95
CA GLN A 185 4.86 6.18 2.02
C GLN A 185 5.08 5.14 3.13
N HIS A 186 4.47 5.32 4.31
CA HIS A 186 4.50 4.33 5.38
C HIS A 186 3.81 3.03 4.97
N ALA A 187 2.64 3.13 4.33
CA ALA A 187 1.90 1.96 3.83
C ALA A 187 2.74 1.17 2.81
N LYS A 188 3.43 1.84 1.89
CA LYS A 188 4.38 1.21 0.94
C LYS A 188 5.51 0.48 1.67
N ALA A 189 6.14 1.14 2.63
CA ALA A 189 7.24 0.56 3.40
C ALA A 189 6.79 -0.64 4.26
N CYS A 190 5.54 -0.65 4.75
CA CYS A 190 4.96 -1.80 5.44
C CYS A 190 4.75 -2.97 4.48
N LEU A 191 4.18 -2.73 3.29
CA LEU A 191 3.97 -3.77 2.27
C LEU A 191 5.26 -4.44 1.81
N GLU A 192 6.37 -3.73 1.77
CA GLU A 192 7.69 -4.28 1.41
C GLU A 192 8.24 -5.24 2.48
N LYS A 193 7.72 -5.19 3.71
CA LYS A 193 8.15 -6.03 4.84
C LYS A 193 7.24 -7.27 5.04
N LEU A 194 6.06 -7.33 4.37
CA LEU A 194 5.08 -8.42 4.46
C LEU A 194 5.39 -9.58 3.51
#